data_8907e0ac48eafa4fa8ea1c41ba0c7d42
#
_entry.id   8907e0ac48eafa4fa8ea1c41ba0c7d42
#
_cell.length_a   1.000
_cell.length_b   1.000
_cell.length_c   1.000
_cell.angle_alpha   90.00
_cell.angle_beta   90.00
_cell.angle_gamma   90.00
#
_symmetry.space_group_name_H-M   'P 1'
#
loop_
_entity.id
_entity.type
_entity.pdbx_description
1 polymer ?
#
loop_
_entity_poly.entity_id
_entity_poly.type
_entity_poly.pdbx_seq_one_letter_code
_entity_poly.pdbx_strand_id
1 'polypeptide(L)'
;YLLHWRGSIPLEETVDAMEELVKKGKIRSWGVSNLDTSDMKELFSVPNGDNCQVDQVLYHLGSRGIEYDLMPWLEEHQIPIMAYCPLAQAGSLQRSLLKNKEVQKIAKARGITPMQVLLAFVFRKDQVIAIPRSGRTEHVLQNWAVKDVVLTDEEYAALDRAFPAPEHKTYLDIV
;
A
#
# COMPACT_ATOMS: atom_id res chain seq x y z
N TYR A 1 4.33 15.74 2.59
CA TYR A 1 3.86 15.70 3.98
C TYR A 1 2.53 14.98 4.05
N LEU A 2 2.29 14.10 5.05
CA LEU A 2 1.07 13.29 5.12
C LEU A 2 0.25 13.61 6.37
N LEU A 3 -1.07 13.71 6.20
CA LEU A 3 -2.02 13.60 7.31
C LEU A 3 -2.02 12.13 7.75
N HIS A 4 -1.43 11.83 8.91
CA HIS A 4 -1.26 10.44 9.39
C HIS A 4 -2.59 9.76 9.75
N TRP A 5 -3.50 10.51 10.38
CA TRP A 5 -4.84 10.11 10.76
C TRP A 5 -5.80 11.26 10.60
N ARG A 6 -7.00 10.98 10.12
CA ARG A 6 -8.04 11.99 9.90
C ARG A 6 -8.34 12.80 11.19
N GLY A 7 -8.45 12.14 12.33
CA GLY A 7 -8.82 12.79 13.59
C GLY A 7 -10.24 13.36 13.56
N SER A 8 -10.47 14.42 14.37
CA SER A 8 -11.78 15.09 14.52
C SER A 8 -11.85 16.46 13.85
N ILE A 9 -10.77 16.93 13.23
CA ILE A 9 -10.73 18.20 12.51
C ILE A 9 -11.39 18.00 11.13
N PRO A 10 -12.27 18.93 10.67
CA PRO A 10 -12.84 18.89 9.34
C PRO A 10 -11.74 18.81 8.27
N LEU A 11 -11.97 18.02 7.21
CA LEU A 11 -10.98 17.84 6.13
C LEU A 11 -10.68 19.17 5.43
N GLU A 12 -11.67 20.06 5.26
CA GLU A 12 -11.48 21.37 4.68
C GLU A 12 -10.43 22.21 5.42
N GLU A 13 -10.49 22.26 6.75
CA GLU A 13 -9.49 22.98 7.55
C GLU A 13 -8.10 22.37 7.43
N THR A 14 -8.02 21.03 7.33
CA THR A 14 -6.76 20.32 7.14
C THR A 14 -6.18 20.60 5.76
N VAL A 15 -6.99 20.55 4.71
CA VAL A 15 -6.58 20.88 3.33
C VAL A 15 -6.09 22.32 3.25
N ASP A 16 -6.83 23.28 3.80
CA ASP A 16 -6.41 24.68 3.83
C ASP A 16 -5.04 24.87 4.48
N ALA A 17 -4.79 24.18 5.61
CA ALA A 17 -3.50 24.22 6.28
C ALA A 17 -2.37 23.62 5.42
N MET A 18 -2.61 22.48 4.73
CA MET A 18 -1.65 21.85 3.84
C MET A 18 -1.33 22.75 2.63
N GLU A 19 -2.35 23.33 2.00
CA GLU A 19 -2.20 24.26 0.87
C GLU A 19 -1.43 25.52 1.28
N GLU A 20 -1.66 26.04 2.49
CA GLU A 20 -0.89 27.16 3.02
C GLU A 20 0.59 26.81 3.20
N LEU A 21 0.92 25.59 3.66
CA LEU A 21 2.29 25.11 3.77
C LEU A 21 2.98 24.98 2.41
N VAL A 22 2.25 24.50 1.38
CA VAL A 22 2.73 24.45 -0.01
C VAL A 22 2.99 25.87 -0.51
N LYS A 23 2.05 26.78 -0.36
CA LYS A 23 2.16 28.19 -0.77
C LYS A 23 3.33 28.91 -0.09
N LYS A 24 3.59 28.59 1.16
CA LYS A 24 4.76 29.11 1.92
C LYS A 24 6.09 28.42 1.55
N GLY A 25 6.10 27.45 0.67
CA GLY A 25 7.29 26.66 0.28
C GLY A 25 7.85 25.80 1.42
N LYS A 26 7.06 25.50 2.45
CA LYS A 26 7.48 24.63 3.57
C LYS A 26 7.43 23.16 3.20
N ILE A 27 6.49 22.77 2.36
CA ILE A 27 6.36 21.44 1.77
C ILE A 27 6.16 21.58 0.26
N ARG A 28 6.52 20.53 -0.50
CA ARG A 28 6.34 20.53 -1.97
C ARG A 28 4.96 20.02 -2.37
N SER A 29 4.44 19.09 -1.59
CA SER A 29 3.15 18.44 -1.81
C SER A 29 2.68 17.78 -0.51
N TRP A 30 1.44 17.38 -0.49
CA TRP A 30 0.84 16.68 0.65
C TRP A 30 0.03 15.47 0.19
N GLY A 31 -0.29 14.61 1.13
CA GLY A 31 -1.14 13.44 0.96
C GLY A 31 -1.77 13.06 2.29
N VAL A 32 -2.39 11.90 2.29
CA VAL A 32 -3.09 11.37 3.45
C VAL A 32 -2.62 9.97 3.82
N SER A 33 -3.12 9.45 4.92
CA SER A 33 -2.88 8.08 5.36
C SER A 33 -4.12 7.55 6.08
N ASN A 34 -4.43 6.28 5.81
CA ASN A 34 -5.55 5.59 6.42
C ASN A 34 -6.93 6.23 6.14
N LEU A 35 -7.09 6.83 4.96
CA LEU A 35 -8.40 7.24 4.46
C LEU A 35 -8.99 6.11 3.62
N ASP A 36 -10.24 5.72 3.95
CA ASP A 36 -10.97 4.75 3.15
C ASP A 36 -11.71 5.43 1.99
N THR A 37 -12.32 4.67 1.10
CA THR A 37 -13.02 5.16 -0.10
C THR A 37 -14.02 6.29 0.22
N SER A 38 -14.74 6.19 1.34
CA SER A 38 -15.68 7.25 1.77
C SER A 38 -14.96 8.53 2.20
N ASP A 39 -13.84 8.38 2.90
CA ASP A 39 -13.04 9.52 3.36
C ASP A 39 -12.35 10.22 2.18
N MET A 40 -11.85 9.44 1.20
CA MET A 40 -11.27 9.99 -0.02
C MET A 40 -12.30 10.75 -0.86
N LYS A 41 -13.54 10.23 -0.96
CA LYS A 41 -14.63 10.95 -1.64
C LYS A 41 -14.98 12.25 -0.92
N GLU A 42 -15.01 12.26 0.41
CA GLU A 42 -15.21 13.47 1.20
C GLU A 42 -14.04 14.46 0.98
N LEU A 43 -12.79 13.99 1.04
CA LEU A 43 -11.61 14.81 0.77
C LEU A 43 -11.70 15.51 -0.59
N PHE A 44 -12.07 14.78 -1.64
CA PHE A 44 -12.22 15.33 -3.00
C PHE A 44 -13.43 16.26 -3.18
N SER A 45 -14.35 16.26 -2.22
CA SER A 45 -15.50 17.18 -2.23
C SER A 45 -15.20 18.56 -1.63
N VAL A 46 -14.09 18.70 -0.90
CA VAL A 46 -13.67 19.99 -0.34
C VAL A 46 -12.74 20.73 -1.30
N PRO A 47 -12.70 22.10 -1.26
CA PRO A 47 -11.83 22.87 -2.13
C PRO A 47 -10.36 22.43 -2.03
N ASN A 48 -9.70 22.22 -3.17
CA ASN A 48 -8.31 21.76 -3.29
C ASN A 48 -8.02 20.38 -2.70
N GLY A 49 -9.03 19.61 -2.30
CA GLY A 49 -8.83 18.25 -1.79
C GLY A 49 -8.24 17.28 -2.84
N ASP A 50 -8.49 17.55 -4.13
CA ASP A 50 -7.94 16.86 -5.29
C ASP A 50 -6.45 17.15 -5.55
N ASN A 51 -5.83 18.09 -4.81
CA ASN A 51 -4.37 18.27 -4.79
C ASN A 51 -3.63 17.18 -3.99
N CYS A 52 -4.36 16.28 -3.32
CA CYS A 52 -3.80 15.13 -2.62
C CYS A 52 -2.97 14.25 -3.57
N GLN A 53 -1.72 13.95 -3.20
CA GLN A 53 -0.78 13.26 -4.08
C GLN A 53 -0.59 11.78 -3.77
N VAL A 54 -1.10 11.27 -2.66
CA VAL A 54 -0.92 9.87 -2.24
C VAL A 54 -1.82 9.54 -1.07
N ASP A 55 -2.31 8.31 -1.00
CA ASP A 55 -2.87 7.74 0.21
C ASP A 55 -1.94 6.61 0.73
N GLN A 56 -1.49 6.74 1.99
CA GLN A 56 -0.66 5.73 2.62
C GLN A 56 -1.53 4.77 3.43
N VAL A 57 -1.65 3.53 2.97
CA VAL A 57 -2.51 2.49 3.56
C VAL A 57 -1.79 1.16 3.75
N LEU A 58 -2.32 0.32 4.64
CA LEU A 58 -1.84 -1.04 4.81
C LEU A 58 -2.15 -1.87 3.56
N TYR A 59 -1.11 -2.44 2.95
CA TYR A 59 -1.30 -3.34 1.82
C TYR A 59 -0.20 -4.39 1.73
N HIS A 60 -0.58 -5.64 1.74
CA HIS A 60 0.29 -6.80 1.53
C HIS A 60 -0.55 -8.05 1.22
N LEU A 61 0.09 -9.16 0.82
CA LEU A 61 -0.57 -10.40 0.42
C LEU A 61 -1.61 -10.94 1.41
N GLY A 62 -1.45 -10.70 2.71
CA GLY A 62 -2.40 -11.12 3.76
C GLY A 62 -3.38 -10.02 4.21
N SER A 63 -3.34 -8.83 3.60
CA SER A 63 -4.27 -7.72 3.86
C SER A 63 -4.59 -7.05 2.52
N ARG A 64 -5.71 -7.45 1.94
CA ARG A 64 -6.11 -7.12 0.57
C ARG A 64 -7.44 -6.35 0.51
N GLY A 65 -7.93 -5.88 1.65
CA GLY A 65 -9.22 -5.20 1.77
C GLY A 65 -9.39 -4.04 0.80
N ILE A 66 -8.32 -3.26 0.60
CA ILE A 66 -8.32 -2.09 -0.29
C ILE A 66 -8.54 -2.45 -1.78
N GLU A 67 -8.29 -3.70 -2.20
CA GLU A 67 -8.47 -4.13 -3.58
C GLU A 67 -9.94 -4.13 -4.04
N TYR A 68 -10.88 -4.13 -3.09
CA TYR A 68 -12.32 -4.19 -3.40
C TYR A 68 -12.83 -2.87 -4.00
N ASP A 69 -12.53 -1.74 -3.38
CA ASP A 69 -13.06 -0.43 -3.79
C ASP A 69 -12.08 0.73 -3.69
N LEU A 70 -11.22 0.79 -2.65
CA LEU A 70 -10.30 1.92 -2.48
C LEU A 70 -9.23 1.96 -3.58
N MET A 71 -8.58 0.84 -3.84
CA MET A 71 -7.54 0.77 -4.88
C MET A 71 -8.09 1.12 -6.28
N PRO A 72 -9.23 0.56 -6.75
CA PRO A 72 -9.86 0.98 -8.00
C PRO A 72 -10.21 2.47 -8.03
N TRP A 73 -10.73 3.02 -6.92
CA TRP A 73 -11.06 4.43 -6.83
C TRP A 73 -9.82 5.32 -6.94
N LEU A 74 -8.74 4.97 -6.22
CA LEU A 74 -7.47 5.71 -6.28
C LEU A 74 -6.83 5.62 -7.68
N GLU A 75 -6.92 4.46 -8.34
CA GLU A 75 -6.44 4.23 -9.70
C GLU A 75 -7.20 5.13 -10.71
N GLU A 76 -8.52 5.24 -10.59
CA GLU A 76 -9.37 6.12 -11.41
C GLU A 76 -8.98 7.60 -11.25
N HIS A 77 -8.62 8.01 -10.03
CA HIS A 77 -8.25 9.40 -9.71
C HIS A 77 -6.74 9.65 -9.84
N GLN A 78 -5.96 8.68 -10.32
CA GLN A 78 -4.52 8.77 -10.50
C GLN A 78 -3.74 9.08 -9.20
N ILE A 79 -4.26 8.63 -8.06
CA ILE A 79 -3.62 8.75 -6.75
C ILE A 79 -2.86 7.48 -6.45
N PRO A 80 -1.51 7.51 -6.35
CA PRO A 80 -0.73 6.35 -5.97
C PRO A 80 -0.99 5.91 -4.53
N ILE A 81 -0.85 4.60 -4.31
CA ILE A 81 -0.89 3.99 -2.99
C ILE A 81 0.53 3.92 -2.43
N MET A 82 0.72 4.39 -1.19
CA MET A 82 1.95 4.14 -0.45
C MET A 82 1.70 2.99 0.54
N ALA A 83 2.11 1.77 0.16
CA ALA A 83 1.86 0.56 0.94
C ALA A 83 2.78 0.49 2.17
N TYR A 84 2.23 0.74 3.37
CA TYR A 84 2.99 0.49 4.60
C TYR A 84 2.85 -0.98 5.03
N CYS A 85 3.81 -1.46 5.81
CA CYS A 85 3.93 -2.88 6.20
C CYS A 85 3.83 -3.86 5.01
N PRO A 86 4.47 -3.61 3.84
CA PRO A 86 4.25 -4.39 2.63
C PRO A 86 4.69 -5.86 2.76
N LEU A 87 5.42 -6.20 3.81
CA LEU A 87 5.88 -7.54 4.16
C LEU A 87 5.10 -8.15 5.34
N ALA A 88 3.97 -7.58 5.70
CA ALA A 88 3.26 -7.75 6.96
C ALA A 88 4.13 -7.37 8.18
N GLN A 89 3.50 -7.12 9.34
CA GLN A 89 4.25 -6.93 10.57
C GLN A 89 4.83 -8.27 11.07
N ALA A 90 6.00 -8.20 11.69
CA ALA A 90 6.60 -9.35 12.34
C ALA A 90 5.60 -10.00 13.32
N GLY A 91 5.40 -11.32 13.20
CA GLY A 91 4.44 -12.04 14.04
C GLY A 91 3.94 -13.33 13.40
N SER A 92 2.78 -13.78 13.86
CA SER A 92 2.16 -15.03 13.37
C SER A 92 1.73 -14.92 11.91
N LEU A 93 1.14 -13.79 11.51
CA LEU A 93 0.69 -13.55 10.13
C LEU A 93 1.87 -13.61 9.16
N GLN A 94 2.93 -12.84 9.39
CA GLN A 94 4.12 -12.87 8.52
C GLN A 94 4.72 -14.28 8.43
N ARG A 95 4.84 -14.98 9.57
CA ARG A 95 5.34 -16.36 9.57
C ARG A 95 4.44 -17.30 8.77
N SER A 96 3.13 -17.11 8.82
CA SER A 96 2.17 -17.90 8.04
C SER A 96 2.34 -17.64 6.53
N LEU A 97 2.43 -16.37 6.12
CA LEU A 97 2.68 -15.99 4.73
C LEU A 97 3.97 -16.60 4.20
N LEU A 98 5.07 -16.46 4.95
CA LEU A 98 6.38 -16.98 4.55
C LEU A 98 6.43 -18.51 4.45
N LYS A 99 5.63 -19.23 5.26
CA LYS A 99 5.54 -20.71 5.24
C LYS A 99 4.52 -21.24 4.23
N ASN A 100 3.75 -20.38 3.58
CA ASN A 100 2.76 -20.83 2.61
C ASN A 100 3.42 -21.57 1.43
N LYS A 101 2.81 -22.66 1.01
CA LYS A 101 3.37 -23.57 -0.02
C LYS A 101 3.58 -22.88 -1.36
N GLU A 102 2.64 -22.01 -1.79
CA GLU A 102 2.75 -21.32 -3.07
C GLU A 102 3.85 -20.24 -3.01
N VAL A 103 3.94 -19.49 -1.91
CA VAL A 103 5.03 -18.51 -1.70
C VAL A 103 6.39 -19.21 -1.74
N GLN A 104 6.54 -20.34 -1.05
CA GLN A 104 7.78 -21.14 -1.03
C GLN A 104 8.12 -21.72 -2.42
N LYS A 105 7.11 -22.20 -3.15
CA LYS A 105 7.27 -22.75 -4.50
C LYS A 105 7.78 -21.68 -5.48
N ILE A 106 7.16 -20.50 -5.49
CA ILE A 106 7.58 -19.39 -6.33
C ILE A 106 9.00 -18.94 -5.96
N ALA A 107 9.27 -18.74 -4.67
CA ALA A 107 10.60 -18.35 -4.19
C ALA A 107 11.69 -19.32 -4.68
N LYS A 108 11.46 -20.64 -4.53
CA LYS A 108 12.40 -21.68 -4.97
C LYS A 108 12.57 -21.69 -6.50
N ALA A 109 11.48 -21.58 -7.26
CA ALA A 109 11.52 -21.61 -8.73
C ALA A 109 12.30 -20.44 -9.32
N ARG A 110 12.22 -19.27 -8.67
CA ARG A 110 12.89 -18.03 -9.09
C ARG A 110 14.26 -17.79 -8.46
N GLY A 111 14.68 -18.61 -7.50
CA GLY A 111 15.93 -18.40 -6.77
C GLY A 111 15.93 -17.14 -5.90
N ILE A 112 14.76 -16.71 -5.42
CA ILE A 112 14.60 -15.53 -4.56
C ILE A 112 14.07 -15.94 -3.18
N THR A 113 14.08 -15.01 -2.23
CA THR A 113 13.55 -15.27 -0.89
C THR A 113 12.02 -15.20 -0.85
N PRO A 114 11.33 -15.90 0.06
CA PRO A 114 9.89 -15.73 0.29
C PRO A 114 9.48 -14.26 0.58
N MET A 115 10.33 -13.51 1.30
CA MET A 115 10.12 -12.07 1.52
C MET A 115 10.06 -11.29 0.20
N GLN A 116 10.94 -11.61 -0.73
CA GLN A 116 10.94 -10.97 -2.05
C GLN A 116 9.69 -11.33 -2.86
N VAL A 117 9.13 -12.53 -2.70
CA VAL A 117 7.84 -12.90 -3.31
C VAL A 117 6.71 -12.05 -2.73
N LEU A 118 6.66 -11.87 -1.40
CA LEU A 118 5.66 -11.00 -0.75
C LEU A 118 5.75 -9.56 -1.25
N LEU A 119 6.97 -9.03 -1.38
CA LEU A 119 7.17 -7.67 -1.85
C LEU A 119 6.86 -7.52 -3.34
N ALA A 120 7.23 -8.51 -4.17
CA ALA A 120 6.88 -8.52 -5.60
C ALA A 120 5.37 -8.55 -5.83
N PHE A 121 4.61 -9.24 -4.96
CA PHE A 121 3.15 -9.22 -5.00
C PHE A 121 2.59 -7.80 -4.87
N VAL A 122 3.16 -6.97 -4.00
CA VAL A 122 2.69 -5.58 -3.76
C VAL A 122 2.86 -4.72 -5.02
N PHE A 123 3.87 -5.00 -5.84
CA PHE A 123 4.12 -4.28 -7.10
C PHE A 123 3.31 -4.79 -8.30
N ARG A 124 2.27 -5.62 -8.08
CA ARG A 124 1.39 -6.09 -9.17
C ARG A 124 0.63 -4.97 -9.89
N LYS A 125 0.58 -3.80 -9.29
CA LYS A 125 -0.04 -2.58 -9.82
C LYS A 125 0.98 -1.46 -9.91
N ASP A 126 1.01 -0.76 -11.03
CA ASP A 126 2.00 0.28 -11.33
C ASP A 126 1.95 1.48 -10.38
N GLN A 127 0.79 1.74 -9.76
CA GLN A 127 0.57 2.88 -8.87
C GLN A 127 0.84 2.58 -7.39
N VAL A 128 1.60 1.53 -7.07
CA VAL A 128 1.91 1.18 -5.68
C VAL A 128 3.38 1.47 -5.35
N ILE A 129 3.58 2.27 -4.32
CA ILE A 129 4.89 2.58 -3.72
C ILE A 129 5.00 1.77 -2.42
N ALA A 130 5.81 0.72 -2.40
CA ALA A 130 6.05 -0.04 -1.18
C ALA A 130 7.12 0.63 -0.31
N ILE A 131 6.88 0.71 1.02
CA ILE A 131 7.82 1.32 1.98
C ILE A 131 8.31 0.30 3.03
N PRO A 132 9.04 -0.77 2.61
CA PRO A 132 9.56 -1.76 3.54
C PRO A 132 10.66 -1.17 4.41
N ARG A 133 10.54 -1.30 5.73
CA ARG A 133 11.56 -0.87 6.68
C ARG A 133 12.54 -2.00 7.00
N SER A 134 13.83 -1.70 7.05
CA SER A 134 14.84 -2.61 7.60
C SER A 134 15.95 -1.86 8.32
N GLY A 135 16.45 -2.43 9.43
CA GLY A 135 17.66 -1.98 10.13
C GLY A 135 18.94 -2.69 9.65
N ARG A 136 18.86 -3.59 8.66
CA ARG A 136 20.00 -4.37 8.14
C ARG A 136 20.22 -4.06 6.67
N THR A 137 21.46 -3.68 6.33
CA THR A 137 21.86 -3.35 4.95
C THR A 137 21.53 -4.49 3.97
N GLU A 138 21.80 -5.73 4.36
CA GLU A 138 21.48 -6.91 3.54
C GLU A 138 20.00 -6.96 3.15
N HIS A 139 19.09 -6.74 4.10
CA HIS A 139 17.65 -6.73 3.81
C HIS A 139 17.22 -5.54 2.95
N VAL A 140 17.87 -4.37 3.11
CA VAL A 140 17.64 -3.22 2.22
C VAL A 140 18.00 -3.57 0.78
N LEU A 141 19.15 -4.21 0.56
CA LEU A 141 19.58 -4.65 -0.77
C LEU A 141 18.65 -5.73 -1.34
N GLN A 142 18.19 -6.67 -0.52
CA GLN A 142 17.21 -7.68 -0.93
C GLN A 142 15.88 -7.06 -1.31
N ASN A 143 15.39 -6.07 -0.56
CA ASN A 143 14.17 -5.34 -0.90
C ASN A 143 14.34 -4.56 -2.20
N TRP A 144 15.46 -3.88 -2.39
CA TRP A 144 15.76 -3.15 -3.62
C TRP A 144 15.82 -4.06 -4.86
N ALA A 145 16.38 -5.26 -4.72
CA ALA A 145 16.48 -6.22 -5.81
C ALA A 145 15.11 -6.68 -6.36
N VAL A 146 14.02 -6.47 -5.61
CA VAL A 146 12.66 -6.83 -6.07
C VAL A 146 12.18 -5.97 -7.24
N LYS A 147 12.77 -4.80 -7.48
CA LYS A 147 12.46 -3.96 -8.65
C LYS A 147 12.59 -4.70 -10.00
N ASP A 148 13.42 -5.75 -10.04
CA ASP A 148 13.68 -6.57 -11.23
C ASP A 148 12.89 -7.89 -11.21
N VAL A 149 12.02 -8.11 -10.22
CA VAL A 149 11.22 -9.33 -10.05
C VAL A 149 9.79 -9.08 -10.51
N VAL A 150 9.47 -9.60 -11.69
CA VAL A 150 8.10 -9.58 -12.21
C VAL A 150 7.53 -10.99 -12.10
N LEU A 151 6.49 -11.18 -11.30
CA LEU A 151 5.77 -12.45 -11.21
C LEU A 151 4.94 -12.67 -12.47
N THR A 152 4.78 -13.95 -12.89
CA THR A 152 3.89 -14.27 -14.01
C THR A 152 2.42 -14.27 -13.60
N ASP A 153 1.51 -14.25 -14.58
CA ASP A 153 0.07 -14.33 -14.32
C ASP A 153 -0.31 -15.62 -13.59
N GLU A 154 0.36 -16.74 -13.87
CA GLU A 154 0.14 -18.02 -13.20
C GLU A 154 0.60 -17.97 -11.73
N GLU A 155 1.70 -17.26 -11.44
CA GLU A 155 2.19 -17.06 -10.07
C GLU A 155 1.26 -16.14 -9.29
N TYR A 156 0.79 -15.03 -9.88
CA TYR A 156 -0.24 -14.19 -9.28
C TYR A 156 -1.53 -14.98 -9.02
N ALA A 157 -2.00 -15.75 -9.99
CA ALA A 157 -3.19 -16.58 -9.83
C ALA A 157 -3.02 -17.66 -8.73
N ALA A 158 -1.82 -18.19 -8.54
CA ALA A 158 -1.53 -19.12 -7.44
C ALA A 158 -1.58 -18.43 -6.07
N LEU A 159 -1.04 -17.20 -5.97
CA LEU A 159 -1.13 -16.38 -4.77
C LEU A 159 -2.57 -15.93 -4.49
N ASP A 160 -3.32 -15.56 -5.51
CA ASP A 160 -4.73 -15.17 -5.40
C ASP A 160 -5.61 -16.32 -4.90
N ARG A 161 -5.35 -17.56 -5.34
CA ARG A 161 -6.04 -18.74 -4.79
C ARG A 161 -5.67 -19.05 -3.35
N ALA A 162 -4.41 -18.82 -2.98
CA ALA A 162 -3.93 -19.06 -1.61
C ALA A 162 -4.36 -17.98 -0.62
N PHE A 163 -4.54 -16.76 -1.09
CA PHE A 163 -4.92 -15.57 -0.33
C PHE A 163 -5.90 -14.74 -1.16
N PRO A 164 -7.18 -15.14 -1.24
CA PRO A 164 -8.16 -14.46 -2.07
C PRO A 164 -8.40 -13.01 -1.59
N ALA A 165 -8.59 -12.11 -2.55
CA ALA A 165 -9.10 -10.77 -2.27
C ALA A 165 -10.54 -10.86 -1.76
N PRO A 166 -11.02 -9.91 -0.94
CA PRO A 166 -12.40 -9.92 -0.49
C PRO A 166 -13.38 -9.67 -1.64
N GLU A 167 -14.53 -10.33 -1.59
CA GLU A 167 -15.62 -10.17 -2.56
C GLU A 167 -16.65 -9.11 -2.13
N HIS A 168 -16.40 -8.43 -1.01
CA HIS A 168 -17.25 -7.38 -0.45
C HIS A 168 -16.41 -6.36 0.30
N LYS A 169 -16.98 -5.19 0.56
CA LYS A 169 -16.33 -4.13 1.33
C LYS A 169 -15.97 -4.62 2.73
N THR A 170 -14.73 -4.44 3.11
CA THR A 170 -14.23 -4.65 4.48
C THR A 170 -13.82 -3.30 5.08
N TYR A 171 -13.72 -3.25 6.40
CA TYR A 171 -13.08 -2.11 7.04
C TYR A 171 -11.62 -2.02 6.60
N LEU A 172 -11.08 -0.80 6.58
CA LEU A 172 -9.67 -0.58 6.31
C LEU A 172 -8.82 -1.24 7.41
N ASP A 173 -7.91 -2.12 7.01
CA ASP A 173 -6.95 -2.71 7.93
C ASP A 173 -5.95 -1.65 8.38
N ILE A 174 -5.67 -1.64 9.68
CA ILE A 174 -4.71 -0.73 10.31
C ILE A 174 -3.85 -1.49 11.33
N VAL A 175 -2.68 -0.98 11.67
CA VAL A 175 -1.75 -1.54 12.66
C VAL A 175 -1.23 -0.46 13.62
#